data_941224d7ab7897d405678b5f5c2fdf2a
#
_entry.id   941224d7ab7897d405678b5f5c2fdf2a
#
_cell.length_a   1.000
_cell.length_b   1.000
_cell.length_c   1.000
_cell.angle_alpha   90.00
_cell.angle_beta   90.00
_cell.angle_gamma   90.00
#
_symmetry.space_group_name_H-M   'P 1'
#
loop_
_entity.id
_entity.type
_entity.pdbx_description
1 polymer ?
#
loop_
_entity_poly.entity_id
_entity_poly.type
_entity_poly.pdbx_seq_one_letter_code
_entity_poly.pdbx_strand_id
1 'polypeptide(L)'
;DAIFHSDQGSLYLNDFFQNRIKKLGYRQSMSRRGNCWDNASQESFFGHMKDECDLSGCSTPEGVKKMIDDYVYYYNNERPQWTRNKMTPTEYEDYLNSLSDNEYSDYLQNEQEKYDKMMKKAREKALKRAVELGALTEEDMELYGSGKKEEQAAADRSAETCA
;
A
#
# COMPACT_ATOMS: atom_id res chain seq x y z
N ASP A 1 3.09 4.53 18.82
CA ASP A 1 4.21 4.13 17.93
C ASP A 1 3.83 4.38 16.47
N ALA A 2 4.38 5.45 15.86
CA ALA A 2 4.15 5.70 14.45
C ALA A 2 5.09 4.85 13.58
N ILE A 3 4.58 4.40 12.42
CA ILE A 3 5.34 3.63 11.44
C ILE A 3 5.67 4.54 10.27
N PHE A 4 6.96 4.59 9.89
CA PHE A 4 7.41 5.18 8.65
C PHE A 4 7.59 4.08 7.60
N HIS A 5 6.68 4.02 6.63
CA HIS A 5 6.73 3.03 5.55
C HIS A 5 7.32 3.63 4.28
N SER A 6 8.22 2.89 3.62
CA SER A 6 8.83 3.28 2.34
C SER A 6 9.09 2.07 1.44
N ASP A 7 9.49 2.31 0.20
CA ASP A 7 10.12 1.29 -0.62
C ASP A 7 11.57 1.00 -0.16
N GLN A 8 12.26 0.11 -0.86
CA GLN A 8 13.67 -0.21 -0.62
C GLN A 8 14.63 0.67 -1.46
N GLY A 9 14.26 1.93 -1.73
CA GLY A 9 15.13 2.88 -2.39
C GLY A 9 16.42 3.13 -1.60
N SER A 10 17.53 3.39 -2.29
CA SER A 10 18.85 3.56 -1.68
C SER A 10 18.90 4.63 -0.58
N LEU A 11 18.08 5.66 -0.70
CA LEU A 11 17.94 6.70 0.32
C LEU A 11 17.44 6.12 1.64
N TYR A 12 16.41 5.27 1.61
CA TYR A 12 15.77 4.70 2.80
C TYR A 12 16.56 3.55 3.42
N LEU A 13 17.47 2.93 2.62
CA LEU A 13 18.41 1.91 3.10
C LEU A 13 19.67 2.50 3.75
N ASN A 14 19.89 3.82 3.61
CA ASN A 14 21.06 4.50 4.16
C ASN A 14 20.99 4.54 5.70
N ASP A 15 22.09 4.18 6.36
CA ASP A 15 22.20 4.13 7.82
C ASP A 15 21.90 5.49 8.49
N PHE A 16 22.30 6.60 7.84
CA PHE A 16 22.00 7.94 8.34
C PHE A 16 20.50 8.18 8.42
N PHE A 17 19.77 7.81 7.36
CA PHE A 17 18.31 7.93 7.31
C PHE A 17 17.64 7.04 8.36
N GLN A 18 18.01 5.76 8.43
CA GLN A 18 17.47 4.81 9.39
C GLN A 18 17.68 5.24 10.83
N ASN A 19 18.91 5.69 11.16
CA ASN A 19 19.24 6.22 12.47
C ASN A 19 18.44 7.49 12.81
N ARG A 20 18.16 8.34 11.82
CA ARG A 20 17.34 9.54 12.01
C ARG A 20 15.90 9.20 12.33
N ILE A 21 15.28 8.28 11.58
CA ILE A 21 13.92 7.79 11.81
C ILE A 21 13.80 7.19 13.22
N LYS A 22 14.76 6.34 13.61
CA LYS A 22 14.79 5.73 14.95
C LYS A 22 14.92 6.78 16.06
N LYS A 23 15.78 7.79 15.90
CA LYS A 23 15.93 8.90 16.85
C LYS A 23 14.66 9.75 17.01
N LEU A 24 13.81 9.81 15.98
CA LEU A 24 12.52 10.50 16.02
C LEU A 24 11.40 9.63 16.62
N GLY A 25 11.71 8.40 17.06
CA GLY A 25 10.75 7.51 17.69
C GLY A 25 9.88 6.73 16.71
N TYR A 26 10.17 6.74 15.40
CA TYR A 26 9.43 5.99 14.42
C TYR A 26 9.99 4.58 14.23
N ARG A 27 9.11 3.61 13.94
CA ARG A 27 9.50 2.30 13.43
C ARG A 27 9.54 2.35 11.90
N GLN A 28 10.65 1.91 11.31
CA GLN A 28 10.74 1.80 9.86
C GLN A 28 10.10 0.48 9.39
N SER A 29 9.27 0.57 8.37
CA SER A 29 8.72 -0.55 7.60
C SER A 29 9.08 -0.36 6.14
N MET A 30 9.35 -1.43 5.42
CA MET A 30 9.69 -1.37 3.99
C MET A 30 8.85 -2.34 3.18
N SER A 31 8.44 -1.90 1.99
CA SER A 31 7.82 -2.75 0.98
C SER A 31 8.70 -3.96 0.69
N ARG A 32 8.10 -5.10 0.38
CA ARG A 32 8.82 -6.26 -0.11
C ARG A 32 9.46 -5.94 -1.47
N ARG A 33 10.63 -6.48 -1.71
CA ARG A 33 11.37 -6.22 -2.96
C ARG A 33 10.54 -6.66 -4.18
N GLY A 34 10.33 -5.72 -5.10
CA GLY A 34 9.57 -5.97 -6.34
C GLY A 34 8.04 -6.06 -6.14
N ASN A 35 7.52 -5.72 -4.97
CA ASN A 35 6.08 -5.71 -4.71
C ASN A 35 5.52 -4.28 -4.70
N CYS A 36 4.96 -3.87 -5.84
CA CYS A 36 4.34 -2.55 -5.99
C CYS A 36 3.07 -2.36 -5.14
N TRP A 37 2.41 -3.43 -4.72
CA TRP A 37 1.19 -3.35 -3.91
C TRP A 37 1.43 -2.75 -2.52
N ASP A 38 2.60 -3.03 -1.94
CA ASP A 38 2.94 -2.56 -0.61
C ASP A 38 3.12 -1.01 -0.56
N ASN A 39 3.33 -0.36 -1.72
CA ASN A 39 3.54 1.08 -1.85
C ASN A 39 2.46 1.78 -2.72
N ALA A 40 1.43 1.05 -3.12
CA ALA A 40 0.42 1.53 -4.07
C ALA A 40 -0.31 2.81 -3.61
N SER A 41 -0.58 2.95 -2.31
CA SER A 41 -1.23 4.14 -1.75
C SER A 41 -0.37 5.39 -1.92
N GLN A 42 0.94 5.26 -1.68
CA GLN A 42 1.91 6.34 -1.86
C GLN A 42 2.06 6.73 -3.32
N GLU A 43 2.17 5.74 -4.20
CA GLU A 43 2.26 5.95 -5.66
C GLU A 43 1.00 6.62 -6.20
N SER A 44 -0.18 6.21 -5.72
CA SER A 44 -1.45 6.84 -6.08
C SER A 44 -1.51 8.30 -5.64
N PHE A 45 -1.09 8.62 -4.41
CA PHE A 45 -1.03 10.00 -3.94
C PHE A 45 -0.12 10.86 -4.82
N PHE A 46 1.10 10.39 -5.11
CA PHE A 46 2.02 11.13 -5.98
C PHE A 46 1.53 11.23 -7.42
N GLY A 47 0.81 10.23 -7.92
CA GLY A 47 0.15 10.31 -9.22
C GLY A 47 -0.84 11.47 -9.25
N HIS A 48 -1.77 11.51 -8.31
CA HIS A 48 -2.74 12.60 -8.19
C HIS A 48 -2.07 13.97 -8.00
N MET A 49 -1.05 14.05 -7.15
CA MET A 49 -0.34 15.31 -6.93
C MET A 49 0.32 15.82 -8.21
N LYS A 50 0.92 14.94 -9.02
CA LYS A 50 1.54 15.32 -10.30
C LYS A 50 0.53 15.78 -11.33
N ASP A 51 -0.66 15.18 -11.34
CA ASP A 51 -1.71 15.50 -12.31
C ASP A 51 -2.50 16.75 -11.92
N GLU A 52 -2.65 17.02 -10.62
CA GLU A 52 -3.52 18.07 -10.10
C GLU A 52 -2.74 19.32 -9.63
N CYS A 53 -1.42 19.20 -9.34
CA CYS A 53 -0.57 20.27 -8.87
C CYS A 53 0.34 20.79 -9.98
N ASP A 54 0.01 21.96 -10.55
CA ASP A 54 0.84 22.60 -11.58
C ASP A 54 1.99 23.40 -10.96
N LEU A 55 3.17 22.82 -10.94
CA LEU A 55 4.40 23.46 -10.45
C LEU A 55 5.12 24.31 -11.52
N SER A 56 4.62 24.37 -12.77
CA SER A 56 5.30 25.04 -13.88
C SER A 56 5.49 26.54 -13.69
N GLY A 57 4.62 27.16 -12.89
CA GLY A 57 4.69 28.58 -12.55
C GLY A 57 5.63 28.93 -11.38
N CYS A 58 6.22 27.91 -10.72
CA CYS A 58 7.07 28.12 -9.54
C CYS A 58 8.52 28.39 -9.94
N SER A 59 9.03 29.57 -9.65
CA SER A 59 10.42 29.96 -9.89
C SER A 59 11.33 29.87 -8.66
N THR A 60 10.77 29.61 -7.48
CA THR A 60 11.51 29.54 -6.21
C THR A 60 11.19 28.28 -5.41
N PRO A 61 12.13 27.75 -4.61
CA PRO A 61 11.88 26.62 -3.72
C PRO A 61 10.73 26.87 -2.72
N GLU A 62 10.61 28.10 -2.22
CA GLU A 62 9.55 28.50 -1.30
C GLU A 62 8.18 28.46 -1.98
N GLY A 63 8.11 28.87 -3.24
CA GLY A 63 6.89 28.79 -4.07
C GLY A 63 6.47 27.33 -4.28
N VAL A 64 7.41 26.45 -4.62
CA VAL A 64 7.17 25.00 -4.75
C VAL A 64 6.66 24.41 -3.44
N LYS A 65 7.34 24.73 -2.31
CA LYS A 65 6.93 24.26 -1.00
C LYS A 65 5.50 24.69 -0.67
N LYS A 66 5.17 25.96 -0.88
CA LYS A 66 3.81 26.47 -0.62
C LYS A 66 2.77 25.72 -1.44
N MET A 67 2.99 25.51 -2.74
CA MET A 67 2.04 24.78 -3.59
C MET A 67 1.86 23.32 -3.15
N ILE A 68 2.92 22.67 -2.70
CA ILE A 68 2.83 21.31 -2.14
C ILE A 68 2.03 21.33 -0.82
N ASP A 69 2.29 22.28 0.07
CA ASP A 69 1.55 22.42 1.33
C ASP A 69 0.05 22.69 1.05
N ASP A 70 -0.28 23.59 0.10
CA ASP A 70 -1.66 23.91 -0.31
C ASP A 70 -2.34 22.65 -0.92
N TYR A 71 -1.61 21.89 -1.76
CA TYR A 71 -2.15 20.65 -2.32
C TYR A 71 -2.40 19.57 -1.26
N VAL A 72 -1.49 19.40 -0.32
CA VAL A 72 -1.67 18.44 0.79
C VAL A 72 -2.87 18.82 1.63
N TYR A 73 -3.08 20.10 1.89
CA TYR A 73 -4.28 20.59 2.58
C TYR A 73 -5.55 20.26 1.80
N TYR A 74 -5.61 20.59 0.51
CA TYR A 74 -6.72 20.28 -0.38
C TYR A 74 -7.01 18.77 -0.42
N TYR A 75 -5.98 17.96 -0.62
CA TYR A 75 -6.10 16.50 -0.69
C TYR A 75 -6.72 15.90 0.57
N ASN A 76 -6.30 16.39 1.74
CA ASN A 76 -6.75 15.85 3.01
C ASN A 76 -8.13 16.37 3.44
N ASN A 77 -8.48 17.62 3.12
CA ASN A 77 -9.63 18.29 3.71
C ASN A 77 -10.75 18.63 2.71
N GLU A 78 -10.47 18.64 1.40
CA GLU A 78 -11.44 19.11 0.41
C GLU A 78 -11.67 18.10 -0.73
N ARG A 79 -10.73 17.17 -0.96
CA ARG A 79 -10.77 16.21 -2.06
C ARG A 79 -11.48 14.92 -1.66
N PRO A 80 -12.77 14.69 -2.09
CA PRO A 80 -13.48 13.47 -1.76
C PRO A 80 -12.86 12.26 -2.49
N GLN A 81 -12.80 11.12 -1.80
CA GLN A 81 -12.27 9.87 -2.35
C GLN A 81 -13.36 8.81 -2.47
N TRP A 82 -13.54 8.28 -3.69
CA TRP A 82 -14.58 7.29 -3.98
C TRP A 82 -14.47 6.02 -3.12
N THR A 83 -13.25 5.56 -2.88
CA THR A 83 -12.96 4.36 -2.07
C THR A 83 -13.24 4.56 -0.58
N ARG A 84 -13.43 5.80 -0.14
CA ARG A 84 -13.73 6.20 1.25
C ARG A 84 -15.13 6.77 1.39
N ASN A 85 -16.11 6.19 0.73
CA ASN A 85 -17.51 6.65 0.75
C ASN A 85 -17.69 8.11 0.36
N LYS A 86 -16.84 8.63 -0.54
CA LYS A 86 -16.76 10.04 -0.96
C LYS A 86 -16.36 11.01 0.17
N MET A 87 -15.80 10.52 1.25
CA MET A 87 -15.22 11.35 2.31
C MET A 87 -13.84 11.82 1.92
N THR A 88 -13.42 12.95 2.45
CA THR A 88 -12.01 13.35 2.44
C THR A 88 -11.20 12.44 3.39
N PRO A 89 -9.87 12.38 3.29
CA PRO A 89 -9.06 11.66 4.26
C PRO A 89 -9.30 12.06 5.72
N THR A 90 -9.44 13.36 6.01
CA THR A 90 -9.72 13.85 7.37
C THR A 90 -11.11 13.41 7.86
N GLU A 91 -12.15 13.57 7.05
CA GLU A 91 -13.50 13.11 7.40
C GLU A 91 -13.54 11.59 7.63
N TYR A 92 -12.77 10.84 6.85
CA TYR A 92 -12.70 9.39 6.99
C TYR A 92 -11.96 8.96 8.27
N GLU A 93 -10.90 9.67 8.64
CA GLU A 93 -10.21 9.48 9.92
C GLU A 93 -11.14 9.78 11.10
N ASP A 94 -11.87 10.90 11.07
CA ASP A 94 -12.85 11.25 12.08
C ASP A 94 -13.96 10.20 12.18
N TYR A 95 -14.44 9.68 11.06
CA TYR A 95 -15.41 8.58 11.04
C TYR A 95 -14.84 7.33 11.74
N LEU A 96 -13.61 6.91 11.41
CA LEU A 96 -13.01 5.74 12.06
C LEU A 96 -12.80 5.95 13.56
N ASN A 97 -12.38 7.14 13.96
CA ASN A 97 -12.20 7.50 15.38
C ASN A 97 -13.52 7.60 16.16
N SER A 98 -14.66 7.76 15.48
CA SER A 98 -15.98 7.78 16.09
C SER A 98 -16.56 6.40 16.37
N LEU A 99 -15.99 5.34 15.79
CA LEU A 99 -16.46 3.97 15.97
C LEU A 99 -16.12 3.45 17.38
N SER A 100 -17.01 2.69 17.98
CA SER A 100 -16.69 1.88 19.16
C SER A 100 -15.73 0.74 18.81
N ASP A 101 -15.06 0.16 19.80
CA ASP A 101 -14.10 -0.94 19.62
C ASP A 101 -14.70 -2.12 18.84
N ASN A 102 -15.98 -2.45 19.09
CA ASN A 102 -16.66 -3.53 18.38
C ASN A 102 -16.93 -3.17 16.91
N GLU A 103 -17.46 -1.97 16.64
CA GLU A 103 -17.71 -1.48 15.29
C GLU A 103 -16.41 -1.37 14.49
N TYR A 104 -15.32 -0.92 15.13
CA TYR A 104 -14.02 -0.85 14.50
C TYR A 104 -13.46 -2.25 14.16
N SER A 105 -13.65 -3.22 15.05
CA SER A 105 -13.28 -4.62 14.81
C SER A 105 -14.05 -5.22 13.63
N ASP A 106 -15.38 -5.01 13.58
CA ASP A 106 -16.24 -5.45 12.47
C ASP A 106 -15.84 -4.78 11.15
N TYR A 107 -15.52 -3.47 11.21
CA TYR A 107 -15.02 -2.73 10.06
C TYR A 107 -13.72 -3.36 9.52
N LEU A 108 -12.73 -3.64 10.38
CA LEU A 108 -11.46 -4.25 9.97
C LEU A 108 -11.67 -5.64 9.35
N GLN A 109 -12.55 -6.45 9.92
CA GLN A 109 -12.88 -7.76 9.36
C GLN A 109 -13.51 -7.64 7.97
N ASN A 110 -14.44 -6.72 7.79
CA ASN A 110 -15.08 -6.47 6.50
C ASN A 110 -14.09 -5.99 5.43
N GLU A 111 -13.15 -5.11 5.80
CA GLU A 111 -12.10 -4.64 4.88
C GLU A 111 -11.13 -5.76 4.52
N GLN A 112 -10.76 -6.62 5.47
CA GLN A 112 -9.93 -7.80 5.21
C GLN A 112 -10.61 -8.76 4.22
N GLU A 113 -11.91 -9.05 4.42
CA GLU A 113 -12.67 -9.89 3.49
C GLU A 113 -12.76 -9.31 2.08
N LYS A 114 -12.94 -7.99 1.95
CA LYS A 114 -12.94 -7.30 0.66
C LYS A 114 -11.58 -7.42 -0.02
N TYR A 115 -10.51 -7.22 0.74
CA TYR A 115 -9.14 -7.35 0.25
C TYR A 115 -8.88 -8.78 -0.24
N ASP A 116 -9.21 -9.79 0.54
CA ASP A 116 -9.01 -11.19 0.19
C ASP A 116 -9.79 -11.59 -1.09
N LYS A 117 -11.05 -11.13 -1.20
CA LYS A 117 -11.86 -11.32 -2.42
C LYS A 117 -11.23 -10.64 -3.65
N MET A 118 -10.70 -9.42 -3.48
CA MET A 118 -10.01 -8.69 -4.54
C MET A 118 -8.73 -9.41 -4.97
N MET A 119 -7.90 -9.83 -4.02
CA MET A 119 -6.65 -10.54 -4.28
C MET A 119 -6.90 -11.89 -4.96
N LYS A 120 -7.93 -12.63 -4.53
CA LYS A 120 -8.33 -13.87 -5.18
C LYS A 120 -8.69 -13.65 -6.65
N LYS A 121 -9.53 -12.64 -6.96
CA LYS A 121 -9.90 -12.29 -8.34
C LYS A 121 -8.69 -11.86 -9.17
N ALA A 122 -7.79 -11.05 -8.60
CA ALA A 122 -6.58 -10.60 -9.29
C ALA A 122 -5.66 -11.79 -9.62
N ARG A 123 -5.49 -12.72 -8.66
CA ARG A 123 -4.73 -13.95 -8.86
C ARG A 123 -5.33 -14.83 -9.96
N GLU A 124 -6.63 -15.09 -9.92
CA GLU A 124 -7.35 -15.86 -10.95
C GLU A 124 -7.17 -15.24 -12.35
N LYS A 125 -7.29 -13.91 -12.44
CA LYS A 125 -7.10 -13.18 -13.70
C LYS A 125 -5.63 -13.30 -14.19
N ALA A 126 -4.67 -13.19 -13.31
CA ALA A 126 -3.25 -13.32 -13.65
C ALA A 126 -2.91 -14.74 -14.13
N LEU A 127 -3.42 -15.76 -13.45
CA LEU A 127 -3.23 -17.16 -13.85
C LEU A 127 -3.85 -17.45 -15.23
N LYS A 128 -5.11 -17.02 -15.48
CA LYS A 128 -5.74 -17.15 -16.80
C LYS A 128 -4.90 -16.51 -17.90
N ARG A 129 -4.40 -15.29 -17.65
CA ARG A 129 -3.57 -14.61 -18.64
C ARG A 129 -2.23 -15.31 -18.89
N ALA A 130 -1.65 -15.92 -17.86
CA ALA A 130 -0.41 -16.69 -18.01
C ALA A 130 -0.62 -17.95 -18.85
N VAL A 131 -1.77 -18.62 -18.73
CA VAL A 131 -2.15 -19.75 -19.58
C VAL A 131 -2.40 -19.29 -21.03
N GLU A 132 -3.17 -18.20 -21.24
CA GLU A 132 -3.41 -17.61 -22.58
C GLU A 132 -2.09 -17.25 -23.30
N LEU A 133 -1.07 -16.82 -22.57
CA LEU A 133 0.25 -16.48 -23.09
C LEU A 133 1.19 -17.69 -23.24
N GLY A 134 0.74 -18.89 -22.86
CA GLY A 134 1.54 -20.12 -22.92
C GLY A 134 2.68 -20.19 -21.88
N ALA A 135 2.64 -19.31 -20.86
CA ALA A 135 3.60 -19.31 -19.77
C ALA A 135 3.30 -20.35 -18.67
N LEU A 136 2.04 -20.79 -18.58
CA LEU A 136 1.56 -21.83 -17.68
C LEU A 136 0.63 -22.77 -18.43
N THR A 137 0.49 -24.01 -17.93
CA THR A 137 -0.51 -24.97 -18.40
C THR A 137 -1.80 -24.86 -17.57
N GLU A 138 -2.89 -25.49 -18.01
CA GLU A 138 -4.12 -25.59 -17.23
C GLU A 138 -3.92 -26.36 -15.92
N GLU A 139 -3.06 -27.37 -15.91
CA GLU A 139 -2.67 -28.14 -14.70
C GLU A 139 -1.93 -27.25 -13.70
N ASP A 140 -1.02 -26.38 -14.19
CA ASP A 140 -0.37 -25.39 -13.34
C ASP A 140 -1.38 -24.41 -12.74
N MET A 141 -2.40 -24.00 -13.50
CA MET A 141 -3.43 -23.10 -12.99
C MET A 141 -4.22 -23.70 -11.82
N GLU A 142 -4.55 -24.99 -11.86
CA GLU A 142 -5.21 -25.68 -10.75
C GLU A 142 -4.31 -25.77 -9.52
N LEU A 143 -3.04 -26.06 -9.71
CA LEU A 143 -2.04 -26.17 -8.66
C LEU A 143 -1.81 -24.82 -7.95
N TYR A 144 -1.62 -23.75 -8.70
CA TYR A 144 -1.43 -22.41 -8.16
C TYR A 144 -2.73 -21.78 -7.65
N GLY A 145 -3.88 -22.12 -8.25
CA GLY A 145 -5.20 -21.64 -7.81
C GLY A 145 -5.64 -22.21 -6.47
N SER A 146 -5.23 -23.43 -6.12
CA SER A 146 -5.60 -24.07 -4.86
C SER A 146 -4.80 -23.62 -3.62
N GLY A 147 -3.77 -22.78 -3.79
CA GLY A 147 -2.91 -22.32 -2.69
C GLY A 147 -1.93 -23.36 -2.12
N LYS A 148 -2.06 -24.62 -2.51
CA LYS A 148 -1.28 -25.74 -1.96
C LYS A 148 0.24 -25.59 -2.06
N LYS A 149 0.74 -24.87 -3.06
CA LYS A 149 2.19 -24.64 -3.23
C LYS A 149 2.75 -23.58 -2.26
N GLU A 150 1.91 -22.64 -1.82
CA GLU A 150 2.33 -21.62 -0.83
C GLU A 150 2.40 -22.24 0.58
N GLU A 151 1.47 -23.14 0.91
CA GLU A 151 1.51 -23.88 2.17
C GLU A 151 2.74 -24.80 2.22
N GLN A 152 3.09 -25.48 1.11
CA GLN A 152 4.28 -26.30 1.02
C GLN A 152 5.56 -25.48 1.14
N ALA A 153 5.65 -24.35 0.42
CA ALA A 153 6.81 -23.45 0.48
C ALA A 153 6.93 -22.68 1.82
N ALA A 154 5.84 -22.51 2.54
CA ALA A 154 5.84 -21.97 3.90
C ALA A 154 6.27 -23.05 4.92
N ALA A 155 5.84 -24.30 4.75
CA ALA A 155 6.26 -25.43 5.54
C ALA A 155 7.76 -25.73 5.37
N ASP A 156 8.26 -25.72 4.13
CA ASP A 156 9.68 -25.94 3.83
C ASP A 156 10.57 -24.84 4.45
N ARG A 157 10.15 -23.58 4.39
CA ARG A 157 10.87 -22.44 5.05
C ARG A 157 10.87 -22.54 6.57
N SER A 158 9.80 -23.05 7.17
CA SER A 158 9.76 -23.25 8.63
C SER A 158 10.61 -24.43 9.08
N ALA A 159 10.80 -25.45 8.24
CA ALA A 159 11.68 -26.57 8.51
C ALA A 159 13.17 -26.19 8.41
N GLU A 160 13.55 -25.31 7.48
CA GLU A 160 14.92 -24.82 7.34
C GLU A 160 15.36 -23.87 8.48
N THR A 161 14.38 -23.21 9.17
CA THR A 161 14.69 -22.29 10.28
C THR A 161 14.84 -23.02 11.63
N CYS A 162 14.51 -24.31 11.70
CA CYS A 162 14.62 -25.15 12.91
C CYS A 162 15.80 -26.14 12.86
N ALA A 163 16.62 -26.11 11.84
CA ALA A 163 17.85 -26.92 11.70
C ALA A 163 19.09 -26.06 11.85
#